data_d038165224c4974d5da9409bec68dd6d
#
_entry.id   d038165224c4974d5da9409bec68dd6d
#
_cell.length_a   1.000
_cell.length_b   1.000
_cell.length_c   1.000
_cell.angle_alpha   90.00
_cell.angle_beta   90.00
_cell.angle_gamma   90.00
#
_symmetry.space_group_name_H-M   'P 1'
#
loop_
_entity.id
_entity.type
_entity.pdbx_description
1 polymer ?
#
loop_
_entity_poly.entity_id
_entity_poly.type
_entity_poly.pdbx_seq_one_letter_code
_entity_poly.pdbx_strand_id
1 'polypeptide(L)'
;YPLRRQRQMCIRDRVDSWYDTYLGVVILVRVINGKISKNMKIKMMSTNQEYIIEKVGVFTPKATDIKELNAGEIGFITTGIKVLSETKVGDTICEANKPLQEALPGFKPSKPVVFCGLFPVDSSEYQKLKDGLAKLQLNDASFSFEAESSSALGLGFRCGFLGLLHLEIITERLEREFDINLLTTTPGVVYKVHLNKGEVIELQNPSSLPETTLINFIEEPWIKATIITPDQYLGAIIK
;
A
#
# COMPACT_ATOMS: atom_id res chain seq x y z
N TYR A 1 -26.77 11.93 -32.67
CA TYR A 1 -25.43 12.54 -32.43
C TYR A 1 -25.15 12.51 -30.95
N PRO A 2 -24.15 11.73 -30.47
CA PRO A 2 -23.78 11.81 -29.08
C PRO A 2 -23.12 13.17 -28.85
N LEU A 3 -23.65 13.90 -27.86
CA LEU A 3 -23.08 15.12 -27.36
C LEU A 3 -21.57 14.94 -27.16
N ARG A 4 -20.75 15.83 -27.73
CA ARG A 4 -19.34 15.97 -27.45
C ARG A 4 -19.22 16.16 -25.93
N ARG A 5 -19.06 15.08 -25.18
CA ARG A 5 -18.56 15.18 -23.80
C ARG A 5 -17.25 15.94 -23.91
N GLN A 6 -17.20 17.11 -23.31
CA GLN A 6 -15.98 17.86 -23.16
C GLN A 6 -14.92 16.86 -22.66
N ARG A 7 -13.82 16.74 -23.41
CA ARG A 7 -12.71 15.87 -23.06
C ARG A 7 -12.08 16.42 -21.77
N GLN A 8 -12.65 16.05 -20.66
CA GLN A 8 -12.04 16.30 -19.36
C GLN A 8 -10.80 15.41 -19.28
N MET A 9 -9.69 15.98 -18.90
CA MET A 9 -8.47 15.24 -18.68
C MET A 9 -8.66 14.34 -17.47
N CYS A 10 -8.66 13.03 -17.70
CA CYS A 10 -8.69 12.03 -16.66
C CYS A 10 -7.41 11.22 -16.77
N ILE A 11 -6.56 11.34 -15.78
CA ILE A 11 -5.45 10.43 -15.56
C ILE A 11 -6.01 9.33 -14.68
N ARG A 12 -6.24 8.18 -15.26
CA ARG A 12 -6.64 7.00 -14.49
C ARG A 12 -5.41 6.29 -14.00
N ASP A 13 -5.52 5.89 -12.76
CA ASP A 13 -4.68 4.95 -12.07
C ASP A 13 -3.23 5.41 -11.94
N ARG A 14 -2.96 6.00 -10.81
CA ARG A 14 -1.66 5.88 -10.22
C ARG A 14 -1.38 4.37 -10.09
N VAL A 15 -0.63 3.85 -11.06
CA VAL A 15 -0.32 2.42 -11.13
C VAL A 15 0.64 2.06 -10.02
N ASP A 16 1.57 2.97 -9.73
CA ASP A 16 2.59 2.81 -8.70
C ASP A 16 3.20 4.16 -8.31
N SER A 17 3.97 4.19 -7.23
CA SER A 17 4.81 5.33 -6.87
C SER A 17 5.94 4.88 -5.98
N TRP A 18 7.07 5.53 -6.11
CA TRP A 18 8.23 5.30 -5.28
C TRP A 18 8.93 6.63 -4.97
N TYR A 19 9.75 6.58 -3.95
CA TYR A 19 10.60 7.71 -3.60
C TYR A 19 11.96 7.55 -4.27
N ASP A 20 12.33 8.54 -5.07
CA ASP A 20 13.67 8.68 -5.64
C ASP A 20 14.39 9.80 -4.89
N THR A 21 15.66 9.57 -4.51
CA THR A 21 16.45 10.53 -3.73
C THR A 21 16.72 11.84 -4.46
N TYR A 22 16.67 11.83 -5.80
CA TYR A 22 16.95 13.01 -6.65
C TYR A 22 15.68 13.64 -7.21
N LEU A 23 14.66 12.83 -7.48
CA LEU A 23 13.42 13.29 -8.14
C LEU A 23 12.25 13.48 -7.15
N GLY A 24 12.43 13.08 -5.89
CA GLY A 24 11.34 13.03 -4.92
C GLY A 24 10.36 11.89 -5.22
N VAL A 25 9.07 12.13 -5.01
CA VAL A 25 8.04 11.14 -5.32
C VAL A 25 7.81 11.07 -6.82
N VAL A 26 8.10 9.91 -7.41
CA VAL A 26 7.82 9.57 -8.81
C VAL A 26 6.50 8.80 -8.86
N ILE A 27 5.57 9.27 -9.66
CA ILE A 27 4.23 8.70 -9.80
C ILE A 27 4.09 8.09 -11.19
N LEU A 28 3.86 6.78 -11.27
CA LEU A 28 3.53 6.10 -12.52
C LEU A 28 2.05 6.29 -12.81
N VAL A 29 1.74 6.81 -14.00
CA VAL A 29 0.39 7.18 -14.39
C VAL A 29 0.02 6.61 -15.75
N ARG A 30 -1.27 6.31 -15.93
CA ARG A 30 -1.86 6.03 -17.23
C ARG A 30 -2.83 7.15 -17.60
N VAL A 31 -2.66 7.74 -18.74
CA VAL A 31 -3.57 8.77 -19.25
C VAL A 31 -4.77 8.12 -19.93
N ILE A 32 -5.97 8.37 -19.42
CA ILE A 32 -7.21 7.84 -19.99
C ILE A 32 -7.79 8.81 -21.01
N ASN A 33 -7.89 10.09 -20.64
CA ASN A 33 -8.43 11.13 -21.50
C ASN A 33 -7.57 12.39 -21.39
N GLY A 34 -7.40 13.09 -22.49
CA GLY A 34 -6.62 14.33 -22.54
C GLY A 34 -5.13 14.08 -22.70
N LYS A 35 -4.33 14.97 -22.13
CA LYS A 35 -2.87 14.91 -22.16
C LYS A 35 -2.26 15.52 -20.89
N ILE A 36 -1.08 15.07 -20.55
CA ILE A 36 -0.27 15.58 -19.45
C ILE A 36 0.97 16.25 -20.02
N SER A 37 1.30 17.42 -19.51
CA SER A 37 2.53 18.13 -19.89
C SER A 37 3.22 18.76 -18.66
N LYS A 38 4.49 19.09 -18.83
CA LYS A 38 5.26 19.83 -17.82
C LYS A 38 4.58 21.17 -17.49
N ASN A 39 4.71 21.61 -16.24
CA ASN A 39 4.12 22.82 -15.66
C ASN A 39 2.58 22.83 -15.58
N MET A 40 1.93 21.71 -15.89
CA MET A 40 0.49 21.59 -15.73
C MET A 40 0.12 21.49 -14.25
N LYS A 41 -0.94 22.20 -13.85
CA LYS A 41 -1.48 22.15 -12.49
C LYS A 41 -2.49 21.01 -12.39
N ILE A 42 -2.20 20.05 -11.56
CA ILE A 42 -3.02 18.85 -11.33
C ILE A 42 -3.60 18.84 -9.93
N LYS A 43 -4.66 18.11 -9.76
CA LYS A 43 -5.34 17.87 -8.48
C LYS A 43 -5.50 16.38 -8.24
N MET A 44 -5.06 15.91 -7.07
CA MET A 44 -5.32 14.56 -6.55
C MET A 44 -6.75 14.52 -5.99
N MET A 45 -7.58 13.60 -6.44
CA MET A 45 -8.98 13.57 -6.02
C MET A 45 -9.18 13.01 -4.62
N SER A 46 -8.32 12.09 -4.17
CA SER A 46 -8.42 11.50 -2.83
C SER A 46 -8.09 12.46 -1.70
N THR A 47 -7.11 13.36 -1.92
CA THR A 47 -6.62 14.31 -0.91
C THR A 47 -7.07 15.73 -1.15
N ASN A 48 -7.66 16.03 -2.33
CA ASN A 48 -7.97 17.38 -2.81
C ASN A 48 -6.78 18.33 -2.92
N GLN A 49 -5.55 17.81 -2.86
CA GLN A 49 -4.34 18.59 -2.96
C GLN A 49 -3.98 18.91 -4.42
N GLU A 50 -3.42 20.09 -4.66
CA GLU A 50 -3.00 20.55 -5.97
C GLU A 50 -1.48 20.59 -6.07
N TYR A 51 -0.94 20.14 -7.20
CA TYR A 51 0.49 20.09 -7.46
C TYR A 51 0.80 20.56 -8.87
N ILE A 52 2.05 20.99 -9.09
CA ILE A 52 2.55 21.34 -10.41
C ILE A 52 3.45 20.21 -10.90
N ILE A 53 3.25 19.77 -12.12
CA ILE A 53 4.10 18.75 -12.75
C ILE A 53 5.45 19.36 -13.09
N GLU A 54 6.51 18.83 -12.49
CA GLU A 54 7.89 19.27 -12.73
C GLU A 54 8.50 18.56 -13.93
N LYS A 55 8.27 17.24 -14.04
CA LYS A 55 8.75 16.40 -15.14
C LYS A 55 7.68 15.43 -15.59
N VAL A 56 7.74 15.09 -16.87
CA VAL A 56 6.95 14.03 -17.52
C VAL A 56 7.92 13.14 -18.27
N GLY A 57 7.77 11.83 -18.16
CA GLY A 57 8.67 10.91 -18.84
C GLY A 57 8.09 9.51 -19.00
N VAL A 58 8.86 8.67 -19.68
CA VAL A 58 8.57 7.24 -19.92
C VAL A 58 9.81 6.40 -19.59
N PHE A 59 9.61 5.11 -19.37
CA PHE A 59 10.71 4.15 -19.21
C PHE A 59 10.95 3.37 -20.50
N THR A 60 12.17 3.52 -21.09
CA THR A 60 12.56 2.90 -22.37
C THR A 60 14.01 2.38 -22.39
N PRO A 61 14.44 1.39 -21.63
CA PRO A 61 14.07 0.98 -20.27
C PRO A 61 14.46 2.00 -19.20
N LYS A 62 15.36 2.96 -19.52
CA LYS A 62 15.76 4.03 -18.63
C LYS A 62 14.73 5.16 -18.65
N ALA A 63 14.64 5.88 -17.52
CA ALA A 63 13.81 7.07 -17.44
C ALA A 63 14.22 8.09 -18.51
N THR A 64 13.29 8.47 -19.38
CA THR A 64 13.50 9.43 -20.46
C THR A 64 12.43 10.51 -20.37
N ASP A 65 12.88 11.76 -20.28
CA ASP A 65 11.97 12.91 -20.22
C ASP A 65 11.30 13.12 -21.58
N ILE A 66 10.00 13.37 -21.57
CA ILE A 66 9.20 13.68 -22.77
C ILE A 66 8.42 14.98 -22.57
N LYS A 67 7.93 15.56 -23.66
CA LYS A 67 7.18 16.82 -23.60
C LYS A 67 5.78 16.65 -23.05
N GLU A 68 5.10 15.58 -23.45
CA GLU A 68 3.71 15.27 -23.05
C GLU A 68 3.41 13.78 -23.14
N LEU A 69 2.44 13.34 -22.32
CA LEU A 69 1.80 12.02 -22.42
C LEU A 69 0.38 12.21 -22.93
N ASN A 70 -0.02 11.40 -23.92
CA ASN A 70 -1.33 11.43 -24.53
C ASN A 70 -2.24 10.30 -24.01
N ALA A 71 -3.54 10.42 -24.30
CA ALA A 71 -4.51 9.39 -23.91
C ALA A 71 -4.10 7.99 -24.42
N GLY A 72 -4.12 7.02 -23.52
CA GLY A 72 -3.68 5.63 -23.75
C GLY A 72 -2.24 5.35 -23.35
N GLU A 73 -1.40 6.37 -23.19
CA GLU A 73 0.00 6.22 -22.82
C GLU A 73 0.21 6.03 -21.32
N ILE A 74 1.28 5.32 -20.97
CA ILE A 74 1.76 5.11 -19.61
C ILE A 74 3.11 5.80 -19.49
N GLY A 75 3.29 6.55 -18.41
CA GLY A 75 4.54 7.22 -18.11
C GLY A 75 4.61 7.64 -16.65
N PHE A 76 5.65 8.38 -16.31
CA PHE A 76 5.81 8.91 -14.96
C PHE A 76 5.73 10.43 -14.92
N ILE A 77 5.31 10.94 -13.78
CA ILE A 77 5.35 12.36 -13.46
C ILE A 77 6.05 12.58 -12.13
N THR A 78 6.70 13.74 -11.98
CA THR A 78 7.20 14.22 -10.70
C THR A 78 6.53 15.55 -10.36
N THR A 79 6.21 15.75 -9.10
CA THR A 79 5.37 16.87 -8.66
C THR A 79 5.90 17.57 -7.41
N GLY A 80 7.17 17.34 -7.04
CA GLY A 80 7.77 17.92 -5.84
C GLY A 80 7.13 17.49 -4.52
N ILE A 81 6.30 16.44 -4.53
CA ILE A 81 5.72 15.85 -3.32
C ILE A 81 6.84 15.23 -2.50
N LYS A 82 6.90 15.61 -1.21
CA LYS A 82 7.92 15.11 -0.28
C LYS A 82 7.42 13.96 0.59
N VAL A 83 6.10 13.82 0.73
CA VAL A 83 5.47 12.84 1.62
C VAL A 83 4.58 11.91 0.82
N LEU A 84 4.92 10.63 0.79
CA LEU A 84 4.20 9.63 -0.02
C LEU A 84 2.77 9.38 0.46
N SER A 85 2.48 9.59 1.74
CA SER A 85 1.14 9.46 2.30
C SER A 85 0.10 10.39 1.67
N GLU A 86 0.55 11.47 1.01
CA GLU A 86 -0.31 12.39 0.26
C GLU A 86 -0.75 11.81 -1.09
N THR A 87 -0.18 10.68 -1.49
CA THR A 87 -0.48 10.04 -2.77
C THR A 87 -0.90 8.59 -2.52
N LYS A 88 -2.15 8.24 -2.82
CA LYS A 88 -2.65 6.85 -2.70
C LYS A 88 -2.59 6.13 -4.04
N VAL A 89 -2.19 4.85 -4.04
CA VAL A 89 -2.26 3.99 -5.23
C VAL A 89 -3.72 3.88 -5.68
N GLY A 90 -3.99 3.99 -6.99
CA GLY A 90 -5.36 3.98 -7.52
C GLY A 90 -6.09 5.32 -7.44
N ASP A 91 -5.41 6.42 -7.05
CA ASP A 91 -6.02 7.74 -7.04
C ASP A 91 -6.26 8.27 -8.46
N THR A 92 -7.29 9.08 -8.60
CA THR A 92 -7.59 9.79 -9.85
C THR A 92 -6.97 11.17 -9.81
N ILE A 93 -6.17 11.47 -10.83
CA ILE A 93 -5.54 12.77 -11.01
C ILE A 93 -6.30 13.51 -12.12
N CYS A 94 -6.66 14.76 -11.88
CA CYS A 94 -7.33 15.62 -12.86
C CYS A 94 -6.62 16.97 -13.01
N GLU A 95 -6.97 17.71 -14.05
CA GLU A 95 -6.52 19.09 -14.21
C GLU A 95 -7.18 19.98 -13.14
N ALA A 96 -6.39 20.76 -12.41
CA ALA A 96 -6.90 21.58 -11.30
C ALA A 96 -7.97 22.60 -11.77
N ASN A 97 -7.81 23.14 -12.98
CA ASN A 97 -8.74 24.13 -13.56
C ASN A 97 -10.07 23.52 -14.05
N LYS A 98 -10.11 22.19 -14.21
CA LYS A 98 -11.29 21.44 -14.72
C LYS A 98 -11.47 20.15 -13.92
N PRO A 99 -11.75 20.25 -12.61
CA PRO A 99 -11.85 19.07 -11.76
C PRO A 99 -13.01 18.19 -12.24
N LEU A 100 -12.82 16.87 -12.12
CA LEU A 100 -13.86 15.89 -12.34
C LEU A 100 -14.87 15.94 -11.20
N GLN A 101 -16.13 15.65 -11.51
CA GLN A 101 -17.17 15.52 -10.50
C GLN A 101 -17.08 14.19 -9.73
N GLU A 102 -16.65 13.12 -10.42
CA GLU A 102 -16.52 11.79 -9.84
C GLU A 102 -15.14 11.20 -10.14
N ALA A 103 -14.53 10.59 -9.14
CA ALA A 103 -13.32 9.82 -9.32
C ALA A 103 -13.61 8.59 -10.21
N LEU A 104 -12.66 8.22 -11.05
CA LEU A 104 -12.75 6.96 -11.80
C LEU A 104 -12.77 5.79 -10.80
N PRO A 105 -13.47 4.67 -11.11
CA PRO A 105 -13.45 3.49 -10.26
C PRO A 105 -11.99 3.02 -10.11
N GLY A 106 -11.40 3.34 -8.97
CA GLY A 106 -10.01 3.03 -8.65
C GLY A 106 -9.81 1.60 -8.17
N PHE A 107 -8.56 1.22 -7.95
CA PHE A 107 -8.23 0.00 -7.23
C PHE A 107 -8.73 0.10 -5.79
N LYS A 108 -9.32 -0.98 -5.29
CA LYS A 108 -9.59 -1.09 -3.85
C LYS A 108 -8.24 -1.08 -3.14
N PRO A 109 -8.07 -0.30 -2.06
CA PRO A 109 -6.84 -0.35 -1.28
C PRO A 109 -6.60 -1.79 -0.81
N SER A 110 -5.39 -2.28 -1.02
CA SER A 110 -4.98 -3.57 -0.51
C SER A 110 -5.05 -3.54 1.01
N LYS A 111 -5.78 -4.49 1.60
CA LYS A 111 -5.84 -4.63 3.06
C LYS A 111 -4.88 -5.73 3.48
N PRO A 112 -4.06 -5.50 4.52
CA PRO A 112 -3.26 -6.56 5.10
C PRO A 112 -4.14 -7.71 5.57
N VAL A 113 -3.67 -8.93 5.36
CA VAL A 113 -4.37 -10.17 5.78
C VAL A 113 -3.54 -11.01 6.75
N VAL A 114 -2.24 -10.76 6.81
CA VAL A 114 -1.31 -11.43 7.74
C VAL A 114 -0.68 -10.37 8.63
N PHE A 115 -0.70 -10.60 9.93
CA PHE A 115 -0.12 -9.71 10.93
C PHE A 115 0.97 -10.43 11.70
N CYS A 116 2.08 -9.73 11.93
CA CYS A 116 3.25 -10.28 12.61
C CYS A 116 3.93 -9.15 13.41
N GLY A 117 4.40 -9.46 14.60
CA GLY A 117 5.26 -8.56 15.36
C GLY A 117 6.70 -8.65 14.87
N LEU A 118 7.33 -7.52 14.61
CA LEU A 118 8.75 -7.40 14.30
C LEU A 118 9.45 -6.71 15.47
N PHE A 119 10.42 -7.40 16.08
CA PHE A 119 11.17 -6.90 17.22
C PHE A 119 12.66 -6.92 16.88
N PRO A 120 13.42 -5.87 17.20
CA PRO A 120 14.86 -5.92 17.04
C PRO A 120 15.46 -6.87 18.09
N VAL A 121 16.50 -7.62 17.73
CA VAL A 121 17.24 -8.48 18.67
C VAL A 121 17.89 -7.62 19.74
N ASP A 122 18.46 -6.48 19.35
CA ASP A 122 18.99 -5.47 20.26
C ASP A 122 17.97 -4.32 20.42
N SER A 123 17.52 -4.09 21.65
CA SER A 123 16.54 -3.02 21.96
C SER A 123 17.05 -1.61 21.58
N SER A 124 18.36 -1.40 21.51
CA SER A 124 18.96 -0.14 21.04
C SER A 124 18.65 0.17 19.56
N GLU A 125 18.33 -0.85 18.76
CA GLU A 125 18.01 -0.71 17.35
C GLU A 125 16.54 -0.37 17.06
N TYR A 126 15.71 -0.17 18.10
CA TYR A 126 14.29 0.18 17.92
C TYR A 126 14.07 1.40 17.01
N GLN A 127 14.86 2.46 17.18
CA GLN A 127 14.73 3.66 16.34
C GLN A 127 15.17 3.37 14.89
N LYS A 128 16.23 2.58 14.71
CA LYS A 128 16.71 2.15 13.38
C LYS A 128 15.66 1.30 12.67
N LEU A 129 14.99 0.39 13.40
CA LEU A 129 13.87 -0.39 12.87
C LEU A 129 12.71 0.50 12.45
N LYS A 130 12.31 1.47 13.28
CA LYS A 130 11.26 2.43 12.96
C LYS A 130 11.54 3.18 11.66
N ASP A 131 12.76 3.70 11.52
CA ASP A 131 13.17 4.46 10.35
C ASP A 131 13.23 3.57 9.09
N GLY A 132 13.69 2.32 9.23
CA GLY A 132 13.68 1.31 8.18
C GLY A 132 12.27 0.98 7.69
N LEU A 133 11.36 0.69 8.62
CA LEU A 133 9.94 0.44 8.32
C LEU A 133 9.28 1.63 7.62
N ALA A 134 9.52 2.85 8.11
CA ALA A 134 9.00 4.05 7.48
C ALA A 134 9.52 4.25 6.05
N LYS A 135 10.81 3.99 5.80
CA LYS A 135 11.38 4.07 4.46
C LYS A 135 10.83 2.98 3.53
N LEU A 136 10.64 1.75 4.01
CA LEU A 136 10.02 0.69 3.22
C LEU A 136 8.57 1.01 2.88
N GLN A 137 7.80 1.56 3.83
CA GLN A 137 6.42 1.97 3.60
C GLN A 137 6.30 3.09 2.55
N LEU A 138 7.32 3.94 2.40
CA LEU A 138 7.36 4.92 1.33
C LEU A 138 7.31 4.28 -0.07
N ASN A 139 7.91 3.09 -0.22
CA ASN A 139 7.97 2.36 -1.47
C ASN A 139 6.86 1.29 -1.61
N ASP A 140 6.26 0.90 -0.49
CA ASP A 140 5.21 -0.11 -0.45
C ASP A 140 4.04 0.35 0.44
N ALA A 141 3.05 0.95 -0.20
CA ALA A 141 1.86 1.44 0.49
C ALA A 141 0.89 0.33 0.95
N SER A 142 1.15 -0.93 0.59
CA SER A 142 0.32 -2.08 0.97
C SER A 142 0.65 -2.65 2.35
N PHE A 143 1.78 -2.25 2.89
CA PHE A 143 2.28 -2.64 4.19
C PHE A 143 1.95 -1.56 5.24
N SER A 144 1.53 -1.99 6.41
CA SER A 144 1.22 -1.12 7.54
C SER A 144 2.01 -1.54 8.78
N PHE A 145 2.36 -0.59 9.63
CA PHE A 145 2.99 -0.88 10.91
C PHE A 145 2.51 0.07 12.00
N GLU A 146 2.47 -0.42 13.22
CA GLU A 146 2.16 0.32 14.44
C GLU A 146 3.08 -0.12 15.57
N ALA A 147 3.32 0.76 16.53
CA ALA A 147 4.16 0.41 17.68
C ALA A 147 3.50 -0.67 18.53
N GLU A 148 4.26 -1.67 18.91
CA GLU A 148 3.84 -2.76 19.79
C GLU A 148 4.86 -2.96 20.90
N SER A 149 4.39 -3.37 22.08
CA SER A 149 5.25 -3.76 23.17
C SER A 149 4.91 -5.16 23.64
N SER A 150 5.96 -5.97 23.82
CA SER A 150 5.83 -7.33 24.37
C SER A 150 6.58 -7.40 25.70
N SER A 151 5.97 -8.04 26.69
CA SER A 151 6.64 -8.27 27.98
C SER A 151 7.89 -9.15 27.87
N ALA A 152 7.95 -10.00 26.85
CA ALA A 152 9.07 -10.91 26.61
C ALA A 152 10.11 -10.34 25.63
N LEU A 153 9.68 -9.61 24.60
CA LEU A 153 10.53 -9.16 23.49
C LEU A 153 10.84 -7.64 23.54
N GLY A 154 10.22 -6.90 24.46
CA GLY A 154 10.41 -5.47 24.58
C GLY A 154 9.60 -4.65 23.56
N LEU A 155 10.21 -3.58 23.06
CA LEU A 155 9.57 -2.67 22.10
C LEU A 155 9.80 -3.14 20.66
N GLY A 156 8.75 -3.14 19.86
CA GLY A 156 8.76 -3.53 18.46
C GLY A 156 7.62 -2.89 17.69
N PHE A 157 7.30 -3.50 16.56
CA PHE A 157 6.22 -3.04 15.68
C PHE A 157 5.35 -4.21 15.24
N ARG A 158 4.05 -4.03 15.35
CA ARG A 158 3.08 -4.89 14.70
C ARG A 158 2.92 -4.45 13.26
N CYS A 159 3.20 -5.37 12.35
CA CYS A 159 3.17 -5.12 10.92
C CYS A 159 2.08 -5.93 10.24
N GLY A 160 1.39 -5.32 9.27
CA GLY A 160 0.39 -5.97 8.44
C GLY A 160 0.89 -6.16 7.01
N PHE A 161 0.74 -7.37 6.48
CA PHE A 161 1.27 -7.81 5.18
C PHE A 161 0.17 -8.39 4.30
N LEU A 162 0.36 -8.38 2.99
CA LEU A 162 -0.56 -8.98 2.02
C LEU A 162 -0.55 -10.52 2.07
N GLY A 163 0.51 -11.12 2.62
CA GLY A 163 0.69 -12.55 2.73
C GLY A 163 2.06 -12.90 3.27
N LEU A 164 2.36 -14.19 3.42
CA LEU A 164 3.64 -14.68 3.96
C LEU A 164 4.84 -14.29 3.10
N LEU A 165 4.74 -14.39 1.78
CA LEU A 165 5.79 -13.97 0.86
C LEU A 165 6.13 -12.48 1.02
N HIS A 166 5.10 -11.64 1.21
CA HIS A 166 5.30 -10.23 1.45
C HIS A 166 6.03 -9.97 2.78
N LEU A 167 5.67 -10.72 3.83
CA LEU A 167 6.38 -10.70 5.12
C LEU A 167 7.86 -11.05 4.94
N GLU A 168 8.17 -12.15 4.24
CA GLU A 168 9.55 -12.59 3.98
C GLU A 168 10.36 -11.52 3.24
N ILE A 169 9.79 -10.93 2.18
CA ILE A 169 10.45 -9.88 1.40
C ILE A 169 10.77 -8.66 2.27
N ILE A 170 9.81 -8.18 3.05
CA ILE A 170 10.01 -7.00 3.90
C ILE A 170 11.06 -7.29 5.00
N THR A 171 11.00 -8.47 5.62
CA THR A 171 11.97 -8.88 6.65
C THR A 171 13.37 -8.95 6.06
N GLU A 172 13.54 -9.64 4.92
CA GLU A 172 14.83 -9.75 4.24
C GLU A 172 15.41 -8.38 3.82
N ARG A 173 14.54 -7.47 3.39
CA ARG A 173 14.96 -6.10 3.06
C ARG A 173 15.41 -5.32 4.30
N LEU A 174 14.72 -5.44 5.42
CA LEU A 174 15.14 -4.82 6.68
C LEU A 174 16.50 -5.33 7.13
N GLU A 175 16.75 -6.62 7.02
CA GLU A 175 18.03 -7.22 7.36
C GLU A 175 19.14 -6.77 6.41
N ARG A 176 18.92 -6.81 5.09
CA ARG A 176 19.97 -6.52 4.09
C ARG A 176 20.23 -5.03 3.87
N GLU A 177 19.14 -4.21 3.78
CA GLU A 177 19.30 -2.79 3.43
C GLU A 177 19.60 -1.93 4.67
N PHE A 178 19.11 -2.36 5.84
CA PHE A 178 19.25 -1.60 7.08
C PHE A 178 20.13 -2.27 8.13
N ASP A 179 20.62 -3.48 7.86
CA ASP A 179 21.49 -4.23 8.80
C ASP A 179 20.86 -4.32 10.19
N ILE A 180 19.62 -4.81 10.25
CA ILE A 180 18.85 -4.98 11.50
C ILE A 180 18.55 -6.46 11.68
N ASN A 181 18.99 -7.04 12.81
CA ASN A 181 18.61 -8.39 13.17
C ASN A 181 17.22 -8.40 13.81
N LEU A 182 16.31 -9.19 13.25
CA LEU A 182 14.91 -9.20 13.64
C LEU A 182 14.47 -10.50 14.29
N LEU A 183 13.60 -10.38 15.28
CA LEU A 183 12.75 -11.46 15.79
C LEU A 183 11.34 -11.26 15.25
N THR A 184 10.81 -12.27 14.60
CA THR A 184 9.45 -12.27 14.08
C THR A 184 8.56 -13.13 14.97
N THR A 185 7.37 -12.63 15.32
CA THR A 185 6.36 -13.48 15.98
C THR A 185 5.67 -14.37 14.97
N THR A 186 4.95 -15.39 15.43
CA THR A 186 4.13 -16.23 14.56
C THR A 186 3.10 -15.37 13.83
N PRO A 187 3.00 -15.47 12.49
CA PRO A 187 2.00 -14.74 11.74
C PRO A 187 0.58 -15.09 12.19
N GLY A 188 -0.25 -14.08 12.36
CA GLY A 188 -1.65 -14.24 12.75
C GLY A 188 -2.59 -13.55 11.76
N VAL A 189 -3.88 -13.81 11.95
CA VAL A 189 -4.98 -13.19 11.18
C VAL A 189 -5.83 -12.33 12.11
N VAL A 190 -6.73 -11.53 11.55
CA VAL A 190 -7.70 -10.76 12.32
C VAL A 190 -8.87 -11.65 12.69
N TYR A 191 -9.18 -11.75 13.97
CA TYR A 191 -10.35 -12.44 14.48
C TYR A 191 -11.47 -11.45 14.76
N LYS A 192 -12.72 -11.86 14.59
CA LYS A 192 -13.89 -11.11 15.08
C LYS A 192 -14.39 -11.74 16.36
N VAL A 193 -14.36 -10.97 17.44
CA VAL A 193 -14.82 -11.40 18.77
C VAL A 193 -16.20 -10.82 19.00
N HIS A 194 -17.19 -11.67 19.11
CA HIS A 194 -18.56 -11.31 19.45
C HIS A 194 -18.75 -11.34 20.96
N LEU A 195 -19.09 -10.20 21.54
CA LEU A 195 -19.34 -10.08 22.98
C LEU A 195 -20.79 -10.45 23.31
N ASN A 196 -21.03 -10.89 24.55
CA ASN A 196 -22.37 -11.22 25.05
C ASN A 196 -23.35 -10.04 24.98
N LYS A 197 -22.84 -8.80 24.93
CA LYS A 197 -23.65 -7.57 24.80
C LYS A 197 -24.03 -7.23 23.35
N GLY A 198 -23.63 -8.04 22.35
CA GLY A 198 -23.90 -7.84 20.93
C GLY A 198 -22.89 -6.94 20.21
N GLU A 199 -21.84 -6.48 20.87
CA GLU A 199 -20.73 -5.75 20.25
C GLU A 199 -19.79 -6.73 19.53
N VAL A 200 -19.20 -6.32 18.41
CA VAL A 200 -18.21 -7.08 17.63
C VAL A 200 -16.91 -6.31 17.63
N ILE A 201 -15.84 -6.94 18.11
CA ILE A 201 -14.50 -6.37 18.17
C ILE A 201 -13.61 -7.09 17.15
N GLU A 202 -12.90 -6.34 16.29
CA GLU A 202 -11.86 -6.89 15.44
C GLU A 202 -10.57 -7.01 16.26
N LEU A 203 -10.17 -8.26 16.53
CA LEU A 203 -8.99 -8.58 17.32
C LEU A 203 -7.81 -8.83 16.39
N GLN A 204 -6.85 -7.93 16.43
CA GLN A 204 -5.60 -8.04 15.69
C GLN A 204 -4.46 -8.52 16.59
N ASN A 205 -4.46 -8.15 17.86
CA ASN A 205 -3.44 -8.47 18.82
C ASN A 205 -4.00 -9.40 19.92
N PRO A 206 -3.41 -10.58 20.15
CA PRO A 206 -3.85 -11.51 21.21
C PRO A 206 -3.89 -10.88 22.61
N SER A 207 -3.00 -9.91 22.90
CA SER A 207 -2.97 -9.22 24.19
C SER A 207 -4.18 -8.32 24.43
N SER A 208 -4.94 -8.00 23.39
CA SER A 208 -6.19 -7.22 23.46
C SER A 208 -7.42 -8.10 23.59
N LEU A 209 -7.27 -9.42 23.79
CA LEU A 209 -8.38 -10.34 23.95
C LEU A 209 -9.17 -9.97 25.22
N PRO A 210 -10.49 -9.72 25.13
CA PRO A 210 -11.33 -9.48 26.29
C PRO A 210 -11.37 -10.70 27.24
N GLU A 211 -11.83 -10.49 28.48
CA GLU A 211 -12.06 -11.60 29.38
C GLU A 211 -12.99 -12.64 28.76
N THR A 212 -12.63 -13.91 28.88
CA THR A 212 -13.36 -15.04 28.25
C THR A 212 -14.82 -15.11 28.64
N THR A 213 -15.17 -14.61 29.84
CA THR A 213 -16.54 -14.50 30.35
C THR A 213 -17.43 -13.53 29.57
N LEU A 214 -16.82 -12.56 28.88
CA LEU A 214 -17.53 -11.56 28.06
C LEU A 214 -17.70 -12.00 26.61
N ILE A 215 -17.01 -13.05 26.18
CA ILE A 215 -16.99 -13.54 24.81
C ILE A 215 -18.13 -14.54 24.59
N ASN A 216 -18.93 -14.31 23.55
CA ASN A 216 -19.94 -15.25 23.09
C ASN A 216 -19.33 -16.29 22.14
N PHE A 217 -18.69 -15.83 21.06
CA PHE A 217 -17.94 -16.67 20.11
C PHE A 217 -16.91 -15.83 19.36
N ILE A 218 -15.96 -16.52 18.71
CA ILE A 218 -14.90 -15.91 17.91
C ILE A 218 -15.01 -16.44 16.49
N GLU A 219 -14.95 -15.55 15.50
CA GLU A 219 -14.88 -15.89 14.08
C GLU A 219 -13.45 -15.71 13.58
N GLU A 220 -12.97 -16.67 12.80
CA GLU A 220 -11.74 -16.55 12.03
C GLU A 220 -12.04 -16.34 10.53
N PRO A 221 -11.17 -15.65 9.77
CA PRO A 221 -11.38 -15.47 8.35
C PRO A 221 -11.14 -16.77 7.59
N TRP A 222 -12.10 -17.15 6.75
CA TRP A 222 -11.98 -18.25 5.82
C TRP A 222 -11.85 -17.73 4.39
N ILE A 223 -11.07 -18.41 3.56
CA ILE A 223 -10.93 -18.11 2.15
C ILE A 223 -11.54 -19.23 1.29
N LYS A 224 -12.04 -18.86 0.13
CA LYS A 224 -12.38 -19.77 -0.93
C LYS A 224 -11.28 -19.71 -1.98
N ALA A 225 -10.47 -20.76 -2.09
CA ALA A 225 -9.42 -20.87 -3.10
C ALA A 225 -9.90 -21.75 -4.27
N THR A 226 -9.63 -21.30 -5.50
CA THR A 226 -9.80 -22.14 -6.71
C THR A 226 -8.41 -22.42 -7.25
N ILE A 227 -8.04 -23.69 -7.25
CA ILE A 227 -6.72 -24.15 -7.71
C ILE A 227 -6.92 -24.94 -9.00
N ILE A 228 -6.24 -24.52 -10.06
CA ILE A 228 -6.19 -25.23 -11.35
C ILE A 228 -4.83 -25.92 -11.43
N THR A 229 -4.85 -27.26 -11.45
CA THR A 229 -3.62 -28.04 -11.41
C THR A 229 -3.79 -29.33 -12.23
N PRO A 230 -2.71 -29.90 -12.80
CA PRO A 230 -2.69 -31.25 -13.34
C PRO A 230 -3.01 -32.30 -12.28
N ASP A 231 -3.70 -33.41 -12.65
CA ASP A 231 -4.16 -34.45 -11.75
C ASP A 231 -3.07 -35.07 -10.88
N GLN A 232 -1.85 -35.13 -11.38
CA GLN A 232 -0.68 -35.66 -10.66
C GLN A 232 -0.36 -34.92 -9.34
N TYR A 233 -0.78 -33.66 -9.19
CA TYR A 233 -0.54 -32.86 -7.98
C TYR A 233 -1.74 -32.84 -7.02
N LEU A 234 -2.90 -33.38 -7.43
CA LEU A 234 -4.13 -33.33 -6.64
C LEU A 234 -3.95 -33.92 -5.25
N GLY A 235 -3.27 -35.07 -5.14
CA GLY A 235 -3.02 -35.72 -3.86
C GLY A 235 -2.15 -34.93 -2.88
N ALA A 236 -1.25 -34.07 -3.38
CA ALA A 236 -0.42 -33.20 -2.55
C ALA A 236 -1.18 -31.96 -2.06
N ILE A 237 -2.19 -31.51 -2.83
CA ILE A 237 -3.01 -30.33 -2.51
C ILE A 237 -4.11 -30.65 -1.49
N ILE A 238 -4.65 -31.89 -1.50
CA ILE A 238 -5.72 -32.31 -0.59
C ILE A 238 -5.17 -32.68 0.81
N LYS A 239 -3.88 -33.00 0.94
CA LYS A 239 -3.22 -33.24 2.22
C LYS A 239 -3.02 -31.93 2.99
#